data_31c17c32e5efb576327a80c9200fcc4b
#
_entry.id   31c17c32e5efb576327a80c9200fcc4b
#
_cell.length_a   1.000
_cell.length_b   1.000
_cell.length_c   1.000
_cell.angle_alpha   90.00
_cell.angle_beta   90.00
_cell.angle_gamma   90.00
#
_symmetry.space_group_name_H-M   'P 1'
#
loop_
_entity.id
_entity.type
_entity.pdbx_description
1 polymer ?
#
loop_
_entity_poly.entity_id
_entity_poly.type
_entity_poly.pdbx_seq_one_letter_code
_entity_poly.pdbx_strand_id
1 'polypeptide(L)'
;MKNLIGENNKFSFVLKDGNEITEFTTKEEKLIENFSLLVHGNNNIVSIKVENREDIEKFLSKKGFALYMYGHNNTVNIGKLLCPVNEPLGLTGLAINIGNPPEDTIEPGVNRFASNCRIDIGDNVIVCGARLFLQDDNSSIKIGNDCMFSWGIDVWCTDVHTITDLDGNPLNFGKSIEIGNHVWV
;
A
#
# COMPACT_ATOMS: atom_id res chain seq x y z
N MET A 1 14.13 -4.87 -11.51
CA MET A 1 13.70 -5.23 -10.13
C MET A 1 12.72 -6.39 -10.24
N LYS A 2 13.00 -7.55 -9.63
CA LYS A 2 12.14 -8.76 -9.77
C LYS A 2 10.71 -8.58 -9.22
N ASN A 3 10.55 -7.64 -8.33
CA ASN A 3 9.28 -7.38 -7.63
C ASN A 3 8.34 -6.45 -8.39
N LEU A 4 8.77 -5.91 -9.54
CA LEU A 4 7.94 -5.10 -10.43
C LEU A 4 7.69 -5.89 -11.71
N ILE A 5 6.50 -6.48 -11.82
CA ILE A 5 6.09 -7.35 -12.94
C ILE A 5 5.13 -6.57 -13.84
N GLY A 6 5.47 -6.44 -15.12
CA GLY A 6 4.72 -5.65 -16.10
C GLY A 6 5.48 -4.41 -16.57
N GLU A 7 4.79 -3.54 -17.29
CA GLU A 7 5.41 -2.39 -17.94
C GLU A 7 5.17 -1.08 -17.18
N ASN A 8 6.14 -0.17 -17.24
CA ASN A 8 6.08 1.19 -16.71
C ASN A 8 5.79 1.27 -15.19
N ASN A 9 6.08 0.22 -14.43
CA ASN A 9 5.96 0.25 -12.99
C ASN A 9 7.14 1.03 -12.38
N LYS A 10 6.86 1.88 -11.40
CA LYS A 10 7.84 2.72 -10.74
C LYS A 10 7.81 2.50 -9.22
N PHE A 11 8.98 2.30 -8.64
CA PHE A 11 9.19 2.32 -7.19
C PHE A 11 10.27 3.36 -6.87
N SER A 12 10.00 4.23 -5.90
CA SER A 12 10.91 5.32 -5.56
C SER A 12 10.87 5.66 -4.08
N PHE A 13 11.96 6.26 -3.61
CA PHE A 13 11.97 7.02 -2.37
C PHE A 13 12.02 8.52 -2.67
N VAL A 14 11.30 9.31 -1.88
CA VAL A 14 11.29 10.77 -1.98
C VAL A 14 11.96 11.35 -0.76
N LEU A 15 13.04 12.09 -0.94
CA LEU A 15 13.75 12.75 0.15
C LEU A 15 12.97 13.96 0.66
N LYS A 16 13.31 14.44 1.84
CA LYS A 16 12.68 15.61 2.46
C LYS A 16 12.72 16.88 1.57
N ASP A 17 13.78 17.03 0.81
CA ASP A 17 13.96 18.16 -0.14
C ASP A 17 13.17 18.00 -1.44
N GLY A 18 12.44 16.89 -1.60
CA GLY A 18 11.66 16.56 -2.78
C GLY A 18 12.42 15.78 -3.86
N ASN A 19 13.71 15.52 -3.68
CA ASN A 19 14.46 14.72 -4.63
C ASN A 19 13.97 13.26 -4.63
N GLU A 20 13.72 12.74 -5.82
CA GLU A 20 13.27 11.36 -6.01
C GLU A 20 14.44 10.44 -6.32
N ILE A 21 14.53 9.33 -5.60
CA ILE A 21 15.54 8.29 -5.75
C ILE A 21 14.90 7.08 -6.43
N THR A 22 15.32 6.82 -7.65
CA THR A 22 14.89 5.65 -8.47
C THR A 22 16.05 4.72 -8.79
N GLU A 23 17.28 5.18 -8.59
CA GLU A 23 18.49 4.40 -8.76
C GLU A 23 19.03 3.97 -7.40
N PHE A 24 19.21 2.67 -7.23
CA PHE A 24 19.59 2.05 -5.99
C PHE A 24 21.00 1.49 -6.05
N THR A 25 21.70 1.54 -4.93
CA THR A 25 23.00 0.85 -4.79
C THR A 25 22.77 -0.67 -4.78
N THR A 26 23.81 -1.44 -5.08
CA THR A 26 23.75 -2.92 -5.03
C THR A 26 23.27 -3.44 -3.67
N LYS A 27 23.56 -2.74 -2.58
CA LYS A 27 23.10 -3.09 -1.25
C LYS A 27 21.60 -2.83 -1.09
N GLU A 28 21.14 -1.66 -1.53
CA GLU A 28 19.71 -1.29 -1.51
C GLU A 28 18.90 -2.25 -2.39
N GLU A 29 19.39 -2.60 -3.58
CA GLU A 29 18.73 -3.59 -4.47
C GLU A 29 18.51 -4.94 -3.79
N LYS A 30 19.53 -5.46 -3.08
CA LYS A 30 19.40 -6.70 -2.30
C LYS A 30 18.38 -6.59 -1.17
N LEU A 31 18.31 -5.42 -0.52
CA LEU A 31 17.27 -5.19 0.51
C LEU A 31 15.88 -5.14 -0.11
N ILE A 32 15.72 -4.49 -1.26
CA ILE A 32 14.44 -4.41 -1.98
C ILE A 32 13.99 -5.81 -2.45
N GLU A 33 14.89 -6.67 -2.90
CA GLU A 33 14.57 -8.05 -3.30
C GLU A 33 13.98 -8.89 -2.14
N ASN A 34 14.38 -8.58 -0.91
CA ASN A 34 13.91 -9.25 0.31
C ASN A 34 12.78 -8.47 1.02
N PHE A 35 12.45 -7.29 0.52
CA PHE A 35 11.38 -6.47 1.05
C PHE A 35 10.03 -7.02 0.59
N SER A 36 9.03 -6.99 1.45
CA SER A 36 7.68 -7.48 1.11
C SER A 36 6.97 -6.49 0.17
N LEU A 37 7.49 -6.37 -1.03
CA LEU A 37 6.97 -5.53 -2.11
C LEU A 37 6.72 -6.42 -3.33
N LEU A 38 5.52 -6.39 -3.87
CA LEU A 38 5.18 -6.98 -5.16
C LEU A 38 4.20 -6.08 -5.89
N VAL A 39 4.56 -5.69 -7.10
CA VAL A 39 3.70 -4.91 -8.00
C VAL A 39 3.52 -5.70 -9.29
N HIS A 40 2.31 -6.11 -9.58
CA HIS A 40 1.97 -6.89 -10.76
C HIS A 40 0.89 -6.18 -11.58
N GLY A 41 1.21 -5.80 -12.79
CA GLY A 41 0.37 -5.03 -13.71
C GLY A 41 1.19 -3.93 -14.38
N ASN A 42 0.54 -2.94 -14.94
CA ASN A 42 1.20 -1.88 -15.71
C ASN A 42 0.92 -0.48 -15.14
N ASN A 43 1.86 0.43 -15.35
CA ASN A 43 1.75 1.85 -15.00
C ASN A 43 1.48 2.10 -13.51
N ASN A 44 1.97 1.24 -12.63
CA ASN A 44 1.80 1.41 -11.19
C ASN A 44 2.94 2.25 -10.60
N ILE A 45 2.62 3.06 -9.63
CA ILE A 45 3.56 3.96 -8.96
C ILE A 45 3.53 3.71 -7.46
N VAL A 46 4.70 3.52 -6.87
CA VAL A 46 4.89 3.47 -5.42
C VAL A 46 5.97 4.46 -5.03
N SER A 47 5.65 5.40 -4.18
CA SER A 47 6.59 6.37 -3.62
C SER A 47 6.55 6.40 -2.10
N ILE A 48 7.71 6.40 -1.46
CA ILE A 48 7.86 6.39 -0.01
C ILE A 48 8.76 7.54 0.42
N LYS A 49 8.28 8.40 1.30
CA LYS A 49 9.05 9.54 1.80
C LYS A 49 9.98 9.15 2.93
N VAL A 50 11.22 9.60 2.85
CA VAL A 50 12.25 9.46 3.89
C VAL A 50 12.94 10.81 4.15
N GLU A 51 13.57 10.98 5.31
CA GLU A 51 14.28 12.23 5.63
C GLU A 51 15.51 12.43 4.73
N ASN A 52 16.32 11.39 4.61
CA ASN A 52 17.55 11.41 3.85
C ASN A 52 17.85 10.05 3.22
N ARG A 53 18.89 9.98 2.38
CA ARG A 53 19.24 8.74 1.69
C ARG A 53 19.62 7.58 2.61
N GLU A 54 20.23 7.85 3.74
CA GLU A 54 20.66 6.82 4.70
C GLU A 54 19.45 6.11 5.35
N ASP A 55 18.31 6.75 5.38
CA ASP A 55 17.08 6.17 5.94
C ASP A 55 16.43 5.15 4.99
N ILE A 56 16.81 5.12 3.70
CA ILE A 56 16.34 4.11 2.75
C ILE A 56 16.75 2.71 3.22
N GLU A 57 18.01 2.49 3.54
CA GLU A 57 18.47 1.20 4.03
C GLU A 57 17.81 0.80 5.36
N LYS A 58 17.63 1.77 6.26
CA LYS A 58 16.94 1.54 7.52
C LYS A 58 15.48 1.13 7.30
N PHE A 59 14.79 1.81 6.37
CA PHE A 59 13.40 1.49 6.02
C PHE A 59 13.29 0.08 5.43
N LEU A 60 14.12 -0.24 4.43
CA LEU A 60 14.13 -1.53 3.75
C LEU A 60 14.53 -2.70 4.67
N SER A 61 15.29 -2.44 5.71
CA SER A 61 15.71 -3.44 6.69
C SER A 61 14.65 -3.72 7.78
N LYS A 62 13.60 -2.91 7.85
CA LYS A 62 12.54 -3.08 8.85
C LYS A 62 11.60 -4.21 8.47
N LYS A 63 11.18 -4.97 9.49
CA LYS A 63 10.08 -5.92 9.36
C LYS A 63 8.75 -5.21 9.62
N GLY A 64 7.68 -5.72 9.03
CA GLY A 64 6.34 -5.22 9.31
C GLY A 64 5.78 -4.24 8.27
N PHE A 65 6.48 -4.00 7.16
CA PHE A 65 5.90 -3.37 5.99
C PHE A 65 5.67 -4.41 4.89
N ALA A 66 4.48 -4.40 4.30
CA ALA A 66 4.17 -5.20 3.12
C ALA A 66 3.32 -4.40 2.14
N LEU A 67 3.63 -4.50 0.85
CA LEU A 67 2.82 -3.92 -0.21
C LEU A 67 2.67 -4.92 -1.35
N TYR A 68 1.44 -5.32 -1.60
CA TYR A 68 1.06 -6.19 -2.70
C TYR A 68 0.04 -5.47 -3.58
N MET A 69 0.38 -5.33 -4.86
CA MET A 69 -0.43 -4.59 -5.82
C MET A 69 -0.64 -5.44 -7.06
N TYR A 70 -1.90 -5.76 -7.35
CA TYR A 70 -2.33 -6.51 -8.52
C TYR A 70 -3.34 -5.66 -9.29
N GLY A 71 -2.92 -5.12 -10.43
CA GLY A 71 -3.75 -4.26 -11.26
C GLY A 71 -2.96 -3.23 -12.04
N HIS A 72 -3.66 -2.26 -12.61
CA HIS A 72 -3.08 -1.28 -13.51
C HIS A 72 -3.38 0.14 -13.05
N ASN A 73 -2.46 1.07 -13.35
CA ASN A 73 -2.61 2.50 -13.08
C ASN A 73 -2.84 2.83 -11.60
N ASN A 74 -2.32 2.01 -10.70
CA ASN A 74 -2.46 2.24 -9.26
C ASN A 74 -1.35 3.16 -8.74
N THR A 75 -1.66 3.94 -7.73
CA THR A 75 -0.70 4.84 -7.09
C THR A 75 -0.73 4.66 -5.58
N VAL A 76 0.44 4.46 -4.97
CA VAL A 76 0.64 4.44 -3.53
C VAL A 76 1.70 5.47 -3.17
N ASN A 77 1.29 6.50 -2.44
CA ASN A 77 2.17 7.52 -1.89
C ASN A 77 2.18 7.40 -0.37
N ILE A 78 3.34 7.20 0.19
CA ILE A 78 3.52 7.08 1.63
C ILE A 78 4.40 8.23 2.10
N GLY A 79 3.83 9.09 2.92
CA GLY A 79 4.54 10.13 3.62
C GLY A 79 5.52 9.56 4.66
N LYS A 80 6.09 10.42 5.46
CA LYS A 80 7.02 10.01 6.52
C LYS A 80 6.30 9.19 7.57
N LEU A 81 6.62 7.90 7.65
CA LEU A 81 6.16 7.04 8.73
C LEU A 81 7.06 7.20 9.95
N LEU A 82 6.45 7.46 11.10
CA LEU A 82 7.13 7.38 12.40
C LEU A 82 7.09 5.93 12.85
N CYS A 83 8.27 5.35 13.09
CA CYS A 83 8.34 3.98 13.57
C CYS A 83 7.82 3.86 15.00
N PRO A 84 6.88 2.98 15.28
CA PRO A 84 6.65 2.55 16.63
C PRO A 84 7.93 1.88 17.15
N VAL A 85 8.33 2.26 18.35
CA VAL A 85 9.52 1.75 19.02
C VAL A 85 9.28 0.27 19.33
N ASN A 86 10.25 -0.59 18.94
CA ASN A 86 10.46 -1.97 19.43
C ASN A 86 9.22 -2.65 20.05
N GLU A 87 8.34 -3.18 19.20
CA GLU A 87 7.18 -3.89 19.72
C GLU A 87 7.40 -5.40 19.75
N PRO A 88 7.25 -6.04 20.91
CA PRO A 88 7.49 -7.48 21.08
C PRO A 88 6.35 -8.38 20.58
N LEU A 89 5.25 -7.86 20.08
CA LEU A 89 4.01 -8.64 19.85
C LEU A 89 3.74 -9.05 18.40
N GLY A 90 4.69 -9.03 17.50
CA GLY A 90 4.63 -9.78 16.23
C GLY A 90 3.58 -9.36 15.17
N LEU A 91 2.77 -8.33 15.44
CA LEU A 91 1.75 -7.79 14.51
C LEU A 91 2.00 -6.32 14.20
N THR A 92 3.24 -5.92 14.16
CA THR A 92 3.62 -4.54 13.94
C THR A 92 3.83 -4.28 12.47
N GLY A 93 3.13 -3.29 11.95
CA GLY A 93 3.44 -2.79 10.64
C GLY A 93 2.24 -2.43 9.78
N LEU A 94 2.55 -1.97 8.58
CA LEU A 94 1.60 -1.54 7.58
C LEU A 94 1.57 -2.57 6.44
N ALA A 95 0.43 -3.19 6.21
CA ALA A 95 0.18 -3.99 5.02
C ALA A 95 -0.78 -3.28 4.07
N ILE A 96 -0.40 -3.17 2.81
CA ILE A 96 -1.20 -2.57 1.74
C ILE A 96 -1.47 -3.66 0.70
N ASN A 97 -2.76 -3.86 0.38
CA ASN A 97 -3.19 -4.80 -0.63
C ASN A 97 -4.13 -4.09 -1.63
N ILE A 98 -3.74 -4.06 -2.89
CA ILE A 98 -4.56 -3.59 -4.01
C ILE A 98 -4.78 -4.76 -4.95
N GLY A 99 -6.04 -5.15 -5.15
CA GLY A 99 -6.38 -6.37 -5.86
C GLY A 99 -5.99 -7.64 -5.11
N ASN A 100 -6.14 -8.78 -5.78
CA ASN A 100 -5.81 -10.11 -5.26
C ASN A 100 -4.82 -10.83 -6.17
N PRO A 101 -3.93 -11.68 -5.63
CA PRO A 101 -3.05 -12.50 -6.46
C PRO A 101 -3.85 -13.43 -7.37
N PRO A 102 -3.35 -13.72 -8.58
CA PRO A 102 -4.02 -14.57 -9.55
C PRO A 102 -4.34 -16.00 -9.07
N GLU A 103 -3.59 -16.44 -8.08
CA GLU A 103 -3.64 -17.81 -7.54
C GLU A 103 -4.68 -17.99 -6.43
N ASP A 104 -5.11 -16.88 -5.80
CA ASP A 104 -6.13 -16.90 -4.75
C ASP A 104 -7.56 -16.87 -5.34
N THR A 105 -7.82 -17.76 -6.31
CA THR A 105 -9.15 -17.88 -6.89
C THR A 105 -10.07 -18.68 -6.00
N ILE A 106 -10.68 -18.04 -5.06
CA ILE A 106 -11.64 -18.71 -4.20
C ILE A 106 -13.01 -18.82 -4.87
N GLU A 107 -13.38 -17.90 -5.76
CA GLU A 107 -14.68 -17.97 -6.45
C GLU A 107 -14.63 -17.39 -7.88
N PRO A 108 -15.43 -17.98 -8.82
CA PRO A 108 -15.63 -17.38 -10.14
C PRO A 108 -16.35 -16.03 -10.01
N GLY A 109 -15.72 -14.97 -10.48
CA GLY A 109 -16.30 -13.60 -10.49
C GLY A 109 -15.65 -12.62 -9.53
N VAL A 110 -14.77 -13.05 -8.64
CA VAL A 110 -13.95 -12.12 -7.83
C VAL A 110 -12.93 -11.45 -8.74
N ASN A 111 -12.98 -10.13 -8.81
CA ASN A 111 -12.02 -9.35 -9.59
C ASN A 111 -10.63 -9.55 -9.00
N ARG A 112 -9.70 -10.11 -9.78
CA ARG A 112 -8.33 -10.39 -9.32
C ARG A 112 -7.46 -9.15 -9.32
N PHE A 113 -7.75 -8.24 -10.21
CA PHE A 113 -7.03 -6.97 -10.35
C PHE A 113 -7.94 -5.82 -9.95
N ALA A 114 -7.41 -4.90 -9.17
CA ALA A 114 -8.02 -3.62 -8.91
C ALA A 114 -7.18 -2.52 -9.58
N SER A 115 -7.80 -1.71 -10.40
CA SER A 115 -7.12 -0.72 -11.23
C SER A 115 -7.59 0.70 -10.96
N ASN A 116 -6.75 1.68 -11.26
CA ASN A 116 -6.99 3.09 -10.99
C ASN A 116 -7.22 3.38 -9.50
N CYS A 117 -6.65 2.57 -8.62
CA CYS A 117 -6.75 2.73 -7.18
C CYS A 117 -5.66 3.67 -6.67
N ARG A 118 -5.97 4.34 -5.54
CA ARG A 118 -5.03 5.28 -4.95
C ARG A 118 -4.97 5.17 -3.43
N ILE A 119 -3.76 5.12 -2.89
CA ILE A 119 -3.51 5.26 -1.46
C ILE A 119 -2.57 6.44 -1.25
N ASP A 120 -2.98 7.39 -0.43
CA ASP A 120 -2.16 8.50 0.03
C ASP A 120 -2.10 8.47 1.56
N ILE A 121 -0.91 8.35 2.11
CA ILE A 121 -0.63 8.41 3.55
C ILE A 121 0.21 9.65 3.80
N GLY A 122 -0.25 10.51 4.70
CA GLY A 122 0.41 11.76 5.07
C GLY A 122 1.71 11.57 5.86
N ASP A 123 2.24 12.70 6.33
CA ASP A 123 3.47 12.72 7.11
C ASP A 123 3.20 12.48 8.61
N ASN A 124 4.21 11.99 9.33
CA ASN A 124 4.21 11.72 10.77
C ASN A 124 3.14 10.71 11.20
N VAL A 125 2.83 9.74 10.34
CA VAL A 125 1.86 8.70 10.67
C VAL A 125 2.55 7.55 11.40
N ILE A 126 1.98 7.16 12.56
CA ILE A 126 2.39 6.00 13.33
C ILE A 126 1.45 4.84 12.99
N VAL A 127 2.01 3.69 12.63
CA VAL A 127 1.22 2.48 12.38
C VAL A 127 1.78 1.34 13.22
N CYS A 128 1.03 0.91 14.23
CA CYS A 128 1.40 -0.25 15.06
C CYS A 128 1.03 -1.55 14.36
N GLY A 129 -0.18 -1.64 13.78
CA GLY A 129 -0.60 -2.81 13.02
C GLY A 129 -1.88 -2.53 12.23
N ALA A 130 -1.75 -2.13 10.97
CA ALA A 130 -2.89 -1.85 10.10
C ALA A 130 -2.76 -2.53 8.74
N ARG A 131 -3.92 -2.92 8.17
CA ARG A 131 -4.04 -3.43 6.83
C ARG A 131 -5.00 -2.56 6.03
N LEU A 132 -4.58 -2.14 4.84
CA LEU A 132 -5.37 -1.33 3.92
C LEU A 132 -5.70 -2.18 2.69
N PHE A 133 -6.98 -2.30 2.36
CA PHE A 133 -7.47 -3.14 1.27
C PHE A 133 -8.29 -2.35 0.26
N LEU A 134 -7.86 -2.38 -1.00
CA LEU A 134 -8.61 -1.88 -2.16
C LEU A 134 -8.77 -3.02 -3.15
N GLN A 135 -10.00 -3.50 -3.34
CA GLN A 135 -10.28 -4.63 -4.22
C GLN A 135 -11.24 -4.28 -5.37
N ASP A 136 -11.77 -3.07 -5.36
CA ASP A 136 -12.61 -2.54 -6.44
C ASP A 136 -11.88 -1.43 -7.19
N ASP A 137 -12.09 -1.38 -8.49
CA ASP A 137 -11.54 -0.34 -9.36
C ASP A 137 -11.95 1.07 -8.90
N ASN A 138 -11.10 2.05 -9.16
CA ASN A 138 -11.35 3.47 -8.92
C ASN A 138 -11.60 3.83 -7.44
N SER A 139 -11.19 2.97 -6.50
CA SER A 139 -11.29 3.22 -5.06
C SER A 139 -10.04 3.91 -4.50
N SER A 140 -10.17 4.58 -3.37
CA SER A 140 -9.02 5.20 -2.72
C SER A 140 -9.09 5.18 -1.19
N ILE A 141 -7.92 5.17 -0.56
CA ILE A 141 -7.74 5.42 0.87
C ILE A 141 -6.82 6.62 1.00
N LYS A 142 -7.28 7.65 1.72
CA LYS A 142 -6.49 8.81 2.07
C LYS A 142 -6.39 8.92 3.58
N ILE A 143 -5.17 9.01 4.09
CA ILE A 143 -4.86 9.20 5.50
C ILE A 143 -4.09 10.51 5.63
N GLY A 144 -4.56 11.40 6.50
CA GLY A 144 -3.95 12.70 6.76
C GLY A 144 -2.65 12.60 7.54
N ASN A 145 -2.14 13.77 7.95
CA ASN A 145 -0.91 13.88 8.72
C ASN A 145 -1.14 13.62 10.21
N ASP A 146 -0.06 13.29 10.93
CA ASP A 146 -0.02 13.19 12.39
C ASP A 146 -1.07 12.20 12.94
N CYS A 147 -1.35 11.12 12.22
CA CYS A 147 -2.30 10.09 12.61
C CYS A 147 -1.61 8.94 13.34
N MET A 148 -2.36 8.23 14.18
CA MET A 148 -1.91 7.04 14.86
C MET A 148 -2.90 5.89 14.66
N PHE A 149 -2.40 4.78 14.14
CA PHE A 149 -3.12 3.51 14.00
C PHE A 149 -2.60 2.52 15.03
N SER A 150 -3.48 2.03 15.89
CA SER A 150 -3.18 1.02 16.91
C SER A 150 -3.01 -0.37 16.26
N TRP A 151 -3.23 -1.44 17.00
CA TRP A 151 -3.09 -2.82 16.50
C TRP A 151 -4.41 -3.38 16.01
N GLY A 152 -4.32 -4.24 14.98
CA GLY A 152 -5.47 -4.98 14.48
C GLY A 152 -6.47 -4.11 13.71
N ILE A 153 -6.00 -3.05 13.09
CA ILE A 153 -6.84 -2.14 12.30
C ILE A 153 -6.93 -2.63 10.86
N ASP A 154 -8.15 -2.84 10.39
CA ASP A 154 -8.44 -3.17 9.00
C ASP A 154 -9.27 -2.06 8.36
N VAL A 155 -8.78 -1.53 7.25
CA VAL A 155 -9.46 -0.50 6.44
C VAL A 155 -9.79 -1.10 5.09
N TRP A 156 -11.08 -1.31 4.82
CA TRP A 156 -11.57 -1.94 3.60
C TRP A 156 -12.43 -0.98 2.80
N CYS A 157 -12.12 -0.78 1.53
CA CYS A 157 -12.94 0.01 0.59
C CYS A 157 -14.06 -0.81 -0.06
N THR A 158 -14.12 -2.10 0.21
CA THR A 158 -15.10 -3.04 -0.34
C THR A 158 -15.56 -4.00 0.75
N ASP A 159 -16.72 -4.59 0.60
CA ASP A 159 -17.20 -5.71 1.41
C ASP A 159 -16.90 -7.08 0.78
N VAL A 160 -16.16 -7.09 -0.34
CA VAL A 160 -15.69 -8.30 -1.07
C VAL A 160 -16.81 -9.17 -1.65
N HIS A 161 -18.06 -8.82 -1.43
CA HIS A 161 -19.23 -9.54 -1.92
C HIS A 161 -20.02 -8.66 -2.89
N THR A 162 -20.41 -9.20 -4.03
CA THR A 162 -21.26 -8.49 -4.98
C THR A 162 -22.71 -8.69 -4.63
N ILE A 163 -23.41 -7.60 -4.31
CA ILE A 163 -24.86 -7.56 -4.20
C ILE A 163 -25.40 -7.07 -5.54
N THR A 164 -26.33 -7.82 -6.12
CA THR A 164 -26.95 -7.46 -7.41
C THR A 164 -28.42 -7.16 -7.26
N ASP A 165 -28.97 -6.36 -8.18
CA ASP A 165 -30.41 -6.28 -8.42
C ASP A 165 -30.93 -7.57 -9.09
N LEU A 166 -32.22 -7.60 -9.37
CA LEU A 166 -32.88 -8.76 -10.01
C LEU A 166 -32.47 -8.95 -11.47
N ASP A 167 -31.87 -7.93 -12.08
CA ASP A 167 -31.35 -7.94 -13.46
C ASP A 167 -29.86 -8.31 -13.50
N GLY A 168 -29.23 -8.54 -12.32
CA GLY A 168 -27.82 -8.92 -12.19
C GLY A 168 -26.84 -7.74 -12.17
N ASN A 169 -27.30 -6.50 -12.07
CA ASN A 169 -26.43 -5.33 -12.00
C ASN A 169 -25.86 -5.17 -10.59
N PRO A 170 -24.53 -4.98 -10.42
CA PRO A 170 -23.92 -4.74 -9.11
C PRO A 170 -24.44 -3.45 -8.45
N LEU A 171 -24.72 -3.52 -7.14
CA LEU A 171 -25.25 -2.40 -6.36
C LEU A 171 -24.26 -1.84 -5.34
N ASN A 172 -23.25 -2.60 -4.93
CA ASN A 172 -22.38 -2.29 -3.80
C ASN A 172 -20.91 -2.13 -4.24
N PHE A 173 -20.66 -1.25 -5.20
CA PHE A 173 -19.28 -0.90 -5.56
C PHE A 173 -18.53 -0.32 -4.35
N GLY A 174 -17.27 -0.69 -4.22
CA GLY A 174 -16.36 -0.13 -3.23
C GLY A 174 -16.28 1.39 -3.33
N LYS A 175 -16.11 2.04 -2.17
CA LYS A 175 -16.05 3.50 -2.06
C LYS A 175 -14.75 3.93 -1.43
N SER A 176 -14.35 5.18 -1.72
CA SER A 176 -13.17 5.78 -1.12
C SER A 176 -13.37 6.09 0.37
N ILE A 177 -12.27 5.98 1.12
CA ILE A 177 -12.20 6.30 2.54
C ILE A 177 -11.23 7.47 2.72
N GLU A 178 -11.65 8.47 3.48
CA GLU A 178 -10.79 9.58 3.87
C GLU A 178 -10.73 9.68 5.40
N ILE A 179 -9.52 9.61 5.95
CA ILE A 179 -9.18 9.82 7.36
C ILE A 179 -8.43 11.14 7.44
N GLY A 180 -8.95 12.09 8.19
CA GLY A 180 -8.37 13.43 8.33
C GLY A 180 -7.03 13.46 9.07
N ASN A 181 -6.56 14.66 9.41
CA ASN A 181 -5.35 14.83 10.20
C ASN A 181 -5.63 14.58 11.70
N HIS A 182 -4.60 14.22 12.48
CA HIS A 182 -4.64 14.06 13.93
C HIS A 182 -5.69 13.04 14.41
N VAL A 183 -5.89 11.97 13.63
CA VAL A 183 -6.85 10.91 13.97
C VAL A 183 -6.13 9.76 14.65
N TRP A 184 -6.69 9.28 15.74
CA TRP A 184 -6.29 8.06 16.42
C TRP A 184 -7.34 6.96 16.17
N VAL A 185 -6.89 5.84 15.57
CA VAL A 185 -7.68 4.66 15.24
C VAL A 185 -7.26 3.48 16.11
#